data_d1931087453f1764dc07e8779d9be1b2
#
_entry.id   d1931087453f1764dc07e8779d9be1b2
#
_cell.length_a   1.000
_cell.length_b   1.000
_cell.length_c   1.000
_cell.angle_alpha   90.00
_cell.angle_beta   90.00
_cell.angle_gamma   90.00
#
_symmetry.space_group_name_H-M   'P 1'
#
loop_
_entity.id
_entity.type
_entity.pdbx_description
1 polymer ?
#
loop_
_entity_poly.entity_id
_entity_poly.type
_entity_poly.pdbx_seq_one_letter_code
_entity_poly.pdbx_strand_id
1 'polypeptide(L)'
;GLIARASVLYVPNDGDIDLAATRASQVLGHRIGIDADTVNEQFLETGSLWIQPSQTHPTATPVAFFDDAEDDHLVIVKSEAGIVIPAEWGGRNERVNALFFLAGTTAKPGRALRLAGELAGYLDDNKSAVSLDAAHEAEVKDGLLPGLEIGQYPLLPETALRSLIGKRVGDLTLDKDLHIEAIRRDERVLRADPDTELLADDQLTIIGPIGELPGSDELANSA
;
A
#
# COMPACT_ATOMS: atom_id res chain seq x y z
N GLY A 1 -6.92 3.14 -5.12
CA GLY A 1 -5.80 4.04 -4.86
C GLY A 1 -4.54 3.33 -4.37
N LEU A 2 -3.43 4.05 -4.34
CA LEU A 2 -2.11 3.52 -3.97
C LEU A 2 -2.09 2.87 -2.57
N ILE A 3 -2.74 3.51 -1.59
CA ILE A 3 -2.81 3.04 -0.20
C ILE A 3 -3.52 1.69 -0.08
N ALA A 4 -4.62 1.50 -0.78
CA ALA A 4 -5.35 0.23 -0.73
C ALA A 4 -4.52 -0.95 -1.25
N ARG A 5 -3.67 -0.71 -2.27
CA ARG A 5 -2.75 -1.71 -2.83
C ARG A 5 -1.46 -1.86 -2.03
N ALA A 6 -1.19 -0.98 -1.07
CA ALA A 6 0.02 -1.04 -0.26
C ALA A 6 0.08 -2.35 0.55
N SER A 7 1.27 -2.84 0.84
CA SER A 7 1.49 -3.82 1.89
C SER A 7 1.92 -3.12 3.17
N VAL A 8 1.46 -3.61 4.31
CA VAL A 8 1.92 -3.14 5.62
C VAL A 8 2.79 -4.23 6.24
N LEU A 9 4.03 -3.88 6.54
CA LEU A 9 5.03 -4.76 7.13
C LEU A 9 5.38 -4.27 8.53
N TYR A 10 5.76 -5.20 9.39
CA TYR A 10 6.18 -4.89 10.75
C TYR A 10 7.64 -5.29 10.93
N VAL A 11 8.45 -4.39 11.48
CA VAL A 11 9.82 -4.69 11.89
C VAL A 11 9.92 -4.74 13.40
N PRO A 12 10.84 -5.56 13.96
CA PRO A 12 11.04 -5.63 15.41
C PRO A 12 11.44 -4.28 16.00
N ASN A 13 11.30 -4.16 17.31
CA ASN A 13 11.53 -2.91 18.04
C ASN A 13 12.98 -2.39 18.03
N ASP A 14 13.93 -3.20 17.62
CA ASP A 14 15.34 -2.86 17.40
C ASP A 14 15.70 -2.70 15.91
N GLY A 15 14.68 -2.73 15.03
CA GLY A 15 14.89 -2.57 13.59
C GLY A 15 15.34 -1.16 13.22
N ASP A 16 16.29 -1.11 12.30
CA ASP A 16 16.80 0.10 11.69
C ASP A 16 16.24 0.30 10.28
N ILE A 17 16.68 1.36 9.63
CA ILE A 17 16.26 1.68 8.27
C ILE A 17 16.71 0.62 7.26
N ASP A 18 17.88 0.00 7.46
CA ASP A 18 18.42 -1.01 6.54
C ASP A 18 17.52 -2.26 6.53
N LEU A 19 17.09 -2.71 7.72
CA LEU A 19 16.13 -3.82 7.82
C LEU A 19 14.77 -3.45 7.21
N ALA A 20 14.30 -2.23 7.47
CA ALA A 20 13.04 -1.75 6.91
C ALA A 20 13.10 -1.67 5.38
N ALA A 21 14.18 -1.11 4.83
CA ALA A 21 14.42 -1.02 3.39
C ALA A 21 14.52 -2.41 2.75
N THR A 22 15.28 -3.33 3.35
CA THR A 22 15.40 -4.71 2.86
C THR A 22 14.04 -5.39 2.75
N ARG A 23 13.19 -5.30 3.78
CA ARG A 23 11.85 -5.90 3.75
C ARG A 23 10.93 -5.24 2.73
N ALA A 24 10.94 -3.92 2.64
CA ALA A 24 10.17 -3.20 1.64
C ALA A 24 10.61 -3.58 0.22
N SER A 25 11.93 -3.68 -0.02
CA SER A 25 12.51 -4.01 -1.32
C SER A 25 12.17 -5.42 -1.79
N GLN A 26 12.06 -6.38 -0.88
CA GLN A 26 11.58 -7.74 -1.23
C GLN A 26 10.17 -7.71 -1.84
N VAL A 27 9.25 -6.95 -1.24
CA VAL A 27 7.88 -6.81 -1.73
C VAL A 27 7.83 -5.98 -3.01
N LEU A 28 8.54 -4.85 -3.06
CA LEU A 28 8.57 -3.96 -4.22
C LEU A 28 9.24 -4.63 -5.41
N GLY A 29 10.38 -5.30 -5.21
CA GLY A 29 11.10 -6.00 -6.26
C GLY A 29 10.22 -7.06 -6.94
N HIS A 30 9.49 -7.84 -6.13
CA HIS A 30 8.54 -8.81 -6.65
C HIS A 30 7.41 -8.16 -7.48
N ARG A 31 6.91 -6.99 -7.06
CA ARG A 31 5.83 -6.26 -7.76
C ARG A 31 6.28 -5.60 -9.06
N ILE A 32 7.50 -5.10 -9.08
CA ILE A 32 8.07 -4.39 -10.23
C ILE A 32 8.74 -5.38 -11.21
N GLY A 33 9.10 -6.58 -10.72
CA GLY A 33 9.83 -7.57 -11.52
C GLY A 33 11.35 -7.34 -11.53
N ILE A 34 11.88 -6.64 -10.53
CA ILE A 34 13.30 -6.34 -10.35
C ILE A 34 13.85 -7.09 -9.14
N ASP A 35 15.14 -7.40 -9.16
CA ASP A 35 15.82 -7.98 -8.00
C ASP A 35 15.71 -7.10 -6.76
N ALA A 36 15.43 -7.73 -5.60
CA ALA A 36 15.21 -7.00 -4.35
C ALA A 36 16.45 -6.23 -3.88
N ASP A 37 17.65 -6.75 -4.12
CA ASP A 37 18.90 -6.06 -3.75
C ASP A 37 19.07 -4.78 -4.57
N THR A 38 18.76 -4.82 -5.88
CA THR A 38 18.75 -3.63 -6.75
C THR A 38 17.75 -2.58 -6.25
N VAL A 39 16.55 -3.00 -5.84
CA VAL A 39 15.55 -2.07 -5.26
C VAL A 39 16.04 -1.47 -3.95
N ASN A 40 16.67 -2.29 -3.11
CA ASN A 40 17.22 -1.85 -1.82
C ASN A 40 18.35 -0.83 -2.02
N GLU A 41 19.31 -1.11 -2.91
CA GLU A 41 20.39 -0.18 -3.25
C GLU A 41 19.84 1.15 -3.75
N GLN A 42 18.80 1.12 -4.62
CA GLN A 42 18.20 2.33 -5.15
C GLN A 42 17.58 3.20 -4.06
N PHE A 43 16.95 2.62 -3.04
CA PHE A 43 16.45 3.37 -1.88
C PHE A 43 17.59 3.87 -1.00
N LEU A 44 18.64 3.07 -0.79
CA LEU A 44 19.75 3.40 0.11
C LEU A 44 20.75 4.36 -0.52
N GLU A 45 21.05 4.27 -1.82
CA GLU A 45 22.06 5.11 -2.49
C GLU A 45 21.55 6.52 -2.85
N THR A 46 20.30 6.67 -3.17
CA THR A 46 19.80 7.97 -3.66
C THR A 46 19.71 9.03 -2.58
N GLY A 47 19.86 8.69 -1.30
CA GLY A 47 19.78 9.66 -0.20
C GLY A 47 18.49 10.51 -0.23
N SER A 48 17.56 10.16 -1.10
CA SER A 48 16.31 10.86 -1.38
C SER A 48 15.25 10.49 -0.36
N LEU A 49 15.63 10.30 0.89
CA LEU A 49 14.69 10.30 1.98
C LEU A 49 14.08 11.69 2.05
N TRP A 50 12.96 11.84 1.41
CA TRP A 50 12.08 12.94 1.72
C TRP A 50 11.49 12.66 3.10
N ILE A 51 12.28 13.02 4.12
CA ILE A 51 11.77 13.08 5.48
C ILE A 51 10.91 14.32 5.51
N GLN A 52 9.62 14.13 5.36
CA GLN A 52 8.70 15.15 5.80
C GLN A 52 8.36 14.82 7.26
N PRO A 53 8.96 15.55 8.23
CA PRO A 53 8.63 15.34 9.62
C PRO A 53 7.19 15.82 9.81
N SER A 54 6.26 14.88 9.96
CA SER A 54 5.01 15.22 10.61
C SER A 54 5.36 15.63 12.05
N GLN A 55 4.86 16.78 12.49
CA GLN A 55 5.07 17.24 13.87
C GLN A 55 4.37 16.35 14.91
N THR A 56 3.49 15.47 14.49
CA THR A 56 2.62 14.66 15.36
C THR A 56 2.76 13.17 15.15
N HIS A 57 3.10 12.72 13.93
CA HIS A 57 3.40 11.34 13.62
C HIS A 57 4.78 11.31 12.97
N PRO A 58 5.84 10.90 13.69
CA PRO A 58 7.14 10.79 13.09
C PRO A 58 7.10 9.70 12.00
N THR A 59 7.03 10.16 10.76
CA THR A 59 7.00 9.32 9.58
C THR A 59 8.00 9.82 8.56
N ALA A 60 8.47 8.95 7.67
CA ALA A 60 9.30 9.33 6.54
C ALA A 60 8.81 8.62 5.29
N THR A 61 8.98 9.25 4.13
CA THR A 61 8.60 8.71 2.84
C THR A 61 9.82 8.59 1.94
N PRO A 62 10.56 7.47 1.98
CA PRO A 62 11.57 7.18 0.99
C PRO A 62 10.94 7.04 -0.39
N VAL A 63 11.49 7.75 -1.40
CA VAL A 63 11.02 7.69 -2.79
C VAL A 63 12.17 7.25 -3.69
N ALA A 64 11.95 6.23 -4.49
CA ALA A 64 12.88 5.77 -5.52
C ALA A 64 12.15 5.60 -6.85
N PHE A 65 12.89 5.68 -7.96
CA PHE A 65 12.33 5.60 -9.31
C PHE A 65 12.95 4.45 -10.08
N PHE A 66 12.12 3.73 -10.83
CA PHE A 66 12.51 2.53 -11.57
C PHE A 66 12.01 2.61 -13.01
N ASP A 67 12.88 2.28 -13.98
CA ASP A 67 12.53 2.26 -15.40
C ASP A 67 11.51 1.17 -15.71
N ASP A 68 11.62 0.04 -15.02
CA ASP A 68 10.76 -1.13 -15.22
C ASP A 68 9.40 -1.02 -14.49
N ALA A 69 9.21 0.02 -13.64
CA ALA A 69 7.94 0.22 -12.98
C ALA A 69 6.89 0.80 -13.94
N GLU A 70 5.83 0.06 -14.20
CA GLU A 70 4.69 0.53 -15.01
C GLU A 70 3.80 1.51 -14.21
N ASP A 71 3.66 1.29 -12.90
CA ASP A 71 2.86 2.09 -11.98
C ASP A 71 3.65 2.42 -10.71
N ASP A 72 3.09 3.32 -9.88
CA ASP A 72 3.64 3.61 -8.55
C ASP A 72 3.23 2.49 -7.56
N HIS A 73 4.16 2.08 -6.72
CA HIS A 73 3.95 1.06 -5.68
C HIS A 73 4.32 1.60 -4.31
N LEU A 74 3.55 1.21 -3.29
CA LEU A 74 3.76 1.63 -1.90
C LEU A 74 3.87 0.42 -0.98
N VAL A 75 4.87 0.46 -0.10
CA VAL A 75 5.01 -0.44 1.04
C VAL A 75 5.15 0.40 2.31
N ILE A 76 4.36 0.10 3.31
CA ILE A 76 4.38 0.77 4.61
C ILE A 76 5.10 -0.16 5.58
N VAL A 77 6.20 0.31 6.18
CA VAL A 77 6.93 -0.45 7.19
C VAL A 77 6.77 0.25 8.54
N LYS A 78 6.32 -0.49 9.54
CA LYS A 78 6.02 0.02 10.88
C LYS A 78 6.90 -0.62 11.95
N SER A 79 7.12 0.13 13.03
CA SER A 79 7.69 -0.37 14.28
C SER A 79 7.06 0.34 15.48
N GLU A 80 6.68 -0.40 16.51
CA GLU A 80 6.12 0.17 17.73
C GLU A 80 7.17 1.00 18.50
N ALA A 81 8.42 0.54 18.56
CA ALA A 81 9.50 1.27 19.21
C ALA A 81 10.12 2.35 18.31
N GLY A 82 9.70 2.41 17.05
CA GLY A 82 10.20 3.31 16.04
C GLY A 82 11.48 2.83 15.35
N ILE A 83 11.66 3.24 14.10
CA ILE A 83 12.79 2.95 13.22
C ILE A 83 13.75 4.13 13.30
N VAL A 84 15.02 3.87 13.55
CA VAL A 84 16.04 4.92 13.60
C VAL A 84 16.49 5.25 12.18
N ILE A 85 16.40 6.53 11.83
CA ILE A 85 16.95 7.09 10.60
C ILE A 85 18.29 7.77 10.95
N PRO A 86 19.42 7.29 10.41
CA PRO A 86 20.73 7.89 10.69
C PRO A 86 20.83 9.34 10.17
N ALA A 87 21.72 10.12 10.78
CA ALA A 87 21.91 11.53 10.41
C ALA A 87 22.34 11.74 8.95
N GLU A 88 23.05 10.80 8.37
CA GLU A 88 23.46 10.79 6.97
C GLU A 88 22.29 10.76 5.97
N TRP A 89 21.12 10.31 6.41
CA TRP A 89 19.91 10.22 5.61
C TRP A 89 18.97 11.42 5.75
N GLY A 90 19.06 12.19 6.83
CA GLY A 90 18.14 13.28 7.07
C GLY A 90 18.73 14.46 7.85
N GLY A 91 20.04 14.44 8.13
CA GLY A 91 20.72 15.50 8.88
C GLY A 91 20.47 15.47 10.39
N ARG A 92 19.67 14.52 10.90
CA ARG A 92 19.44 14.27 12.33
C ARG A 92 19.18 12.79 12.56
N ASN A 93 19.62 12.26 13.72
CA ASN A 93 19.18 10.95 14.16
C ASN A 93 17.72 11.08 14.60
N GLU A 94 16.81 10.76 13.72
CA GLU A 94 15.37 10.81 13.99
C GLU A 94 14.81 9.41 14.13
N ARG A 95 13.79 9.27 14.96
CA ARG A 95 13.05 8.03 15.12
C ARG A 95 11.67 8.21 14.56
N VAL A 96 11.27 7.34 13.63
CA VAL A 96 9.96 7.34 12.99
C VAL A 96 9.21 6.05 13.29
N ASN A 97 7.89 6.13 13.42
CA ASN A 97 7.05 4.96 13.70
C ASN A 97 6.64 4.23 12.41
N ALA A 98 6.66 4.93 11.28
CA ALA A 98 6.39 4.34 9.99
C ALA A 98 7.23 4.95 8.87
N LEU A 99 7.62 4.09 7.93
CA LEU A 99 8.27 4.43 6.66
C LEU A 99 7.34 4.07 5.50
N PHE A 100 7.14 5.00 4.58
CA PHE A 100 6.32 4.84 3.39
C PHE A 100 7.23 4.72 2.16
N PHE A 101 7.69 3.52 1.85
CA PHE A 101 8.55 3.25 0.70
C PHE A 101 7.74 3.35 -0.59
N LEU A 102 7.96 4.41 -1.35
CA LEU A 102 7.27 4.71 -2.60
C LEU A 102 8.20 4.45 -3.78
N ALA A 103 7.91 3.42 -4.54
CA ALA A 103 8.55 3.15 -5.81
C ALA A 103 7.73 3.78 -6.94
N GLY A 104 8.30 4.77 -7.61
CA GLY A 104 7.71 5.47 -8.74
C GLY A 104 8.31 5.06 -10.07
N THR A 105 7.60 5.33 -11.17
CA THR A 105 8.14 5.16 -12.51
C THR A 105 8.97 6.37 -12.93
N THR A 106 10.12 6.13 -13.57
CA THR A 106 10.95 7.20 -14.16
C THR A 106 10.24 7.96 -15.29
N ALA A 107 9.26 7.32 -15.95
CA ALA A 107 8.45 7.96 -16.97
C ALA A 107 7.57 9.11 -16.45
N LYS A 108 7.20 9.08 -15.16
CA LYS A 108 6.33 10.10 -14.54
C LYS A 108 6.76 10.43 -13.09
N PRO A 109 7.99 10.91 -12.87
CA PRO A 109 8.52 11.09 -11.51
C PRO A 109 7.72 12.10 -10.69
N GLY A 110 7.17 13.12 -11.31
CA GLY A 110 6.34 14.13 -10.63
C GLY A 110 5.05 13.57 -10.01
N ARG A 111 4.58 12.41 -10.47
CA ARG A 111 3.40 11.76 -9.89
C ARG A 111 3.73 11.19 -8.51
N ALA A 112 4.80 10.41 -8.38
CA ALA A 112 5.21 9.83 -7.11
C ALA A 112 5.57 10.91 -6.08
N LEU A 113 6.28 11.97 -6.49
CA LEU A 113 6.59 13.09 -5.59
C LEU A 113 5.33 13.81 -5.10
N ARG A 114 4.33 13.98 -5.96
CA ARG A 114 3.04 14.55 -5.55
C ARG A 114 2.32 13.65 -4.55
N LEU A 115 2.27 12.34 -4.82
CA LEU A 115 1.66 11.37 -3.91
C LEU A 115 2.35 11.35 -2.53
N ALA A 116 3.68 11.46 -2.50
CA ALA A 116 4.43 11.60 -1.24
C ALA A 116 4.04 12.88 -0.48
N GLY A 117 3.92 14.01 -1.20
CA GLY A 117 3.49 15.29 -0.61
C GLY A 117 2.04 15.25 -0.11
N GLU A 118 1.12 14.66 -0.87
CA GLU A 118 -0.29 14.50 -0.48
C GLU A 118 -0.42 13.61 0.75
N LEU A 119 0.32 12.49 0.80
CA LEU A 119 0.35 11.61 1.96
C LEU A 119 0.86 12.33 3.22
N ALA A 120 1.96 13.07 3.10
CA ALA A 120 2.51 13.82 4.22
C ALA A 120 1.53 14.91 4.70
N GLY A 121 0.93 15.69 3.79
CA GLY A 121 -0.08 16.68 4.13
C GLY A 121 -1.29 16.07 4.82
N TYR A 122 -1.74 14.92 4.33
CA TYR A 122 -2.85 14.18 4.95
C TYR A 122 -2.52 13.74 6.39
N LEU A 123 -1.32 13.20 6.62
CA LEU A 123 -0.87 12.78 7.96
C LEU A 123 -0.79 13.98 8.93
N ASP A 124 -0.39 15.14 8.45
CA ASP A 124 -0.33 16.37 9.25
C ASP A 124 -1.71 16.93 9.61
N ASP A 125 -2.66 16.89 8.68
CA ASP A 125 -4.01 17.43 8.87
C ASP A 125 -4.91 16.52 9.72
N ASN A 126 -4.68 15.19 9.68
CA ASN A 126 -5.54 14.18 10.33
C ASN A 126 -4.88 13.48 11.52
N LYS A 127 -4.30 14.28 12.39
CA LYS A 127 -3.47 13.85 13.55
C LYS A 127 -4.08 12.79 14.47
N SER A 128 -5.39 12.70 14.55
CA SER A 128 -6.11 11.78 15.45
C SER A 128 -6.77 10.60 14.75
N ALA A 129 -6.90 10.64 13.42
CA ALA A 129 -7.61 9.61 12.66
C ALA A 129 -6.68 8.49 12.18
N VAL A 130 -5.38 8.78 12.00
CA VAL A 130 -4.43 7.78 11.51
C VAL A 130 -3.80 7.05 12.68
N SER A 131 -4.36 5.90 13.04
CA SER A 131 -3.73 5.00 14.02
C SER A 131 -2.61 4.22 13.35
N LEU A 132 -1.41 4.79 13.36
CA LEU A 132 -0.21 4.04 12.96
C LEU A 132 0.16 2.96 13.99
N ASP A 133 -0.46 2.97 15.17
CA ASP A 133 -0.29 1.95 16.21
C ASP A 133 -1.19 0.73 16.00
N ALA A 134 -2.07 0.76 14.98
CA ALA A 134 -2.98 -0.33 14.68
C ALA A 134 -2.22 -1.65 14.40
N ALA A 135 -2.71 -2.74 14.98
CA ALA A 135 -2.06 -4.04 14.88
C ALA A 135 -2.27 -4.73 13.52
N HIS A 136 -3.31 -4.32 12.77
CA HIS A 136 -3.69 -4.97 11.53
C HIS A 136 -3.54 -4.05 10.29
N GLU A 137 -3.13 -4.65 9.17
CA GLU A 137 -2.95 -3.95 7.90
C GLU A 137 -4.19 -3.16 7.47
N ALA A 138 -5.39 -3.74 7.64
CA ALA A 138 -6.64 -3.10 7.28
C ALA A 138 -6.87 -1.80 8.08
N GLU A 139 -6.67 -1.83 9.38
CA GLU A 139 -6.86 -0.66 10.26
C GLU A 139 -5.90 0.49 9.92
N VAL A 140 -4.64 0.15 9.54
CA VAL A 140 -3.66 1.16 9.08
C VAL A 140 -4.13 1.81 7.79
N LYS A 141 -4.62 1.01 6.85
CA LYS A 141 -5.12 1.50 5.56
C LYS A 141 -6.39 2.33 5.71
N ASP A 142 -7.32 1.89 6.55
CA ASP A 142 -8.56 2.63 6.84
C ASP A 142 -8.25 4.02 7.42
N GLY A 143 -7.30 4.10 8.34
CA GLY A 143 -6.85 5.38 8.89
C GLY A 143 -6.20 6.32 7.85
N LEU A 144 -5.69 5.79 6.75
CA LEU A 144 -5.08 6.55 5.66
C LEU A 144 -6.06 6.89 4.52
N LEU A 145 -7.31 6.45 4.60
CA LEU A 145 -8.35 6.67 3.56
C LEU A 145 -9.57 7.36 4.16
N PRO A 146 -9.55 8.69 4.33
CA PRO A 146 -10.62 9.42 5.01
C PRO A 146 -11.95 9.28 4.27
N GLY A 147 -12.98 8.89 5.01
CA GLY A 147 -14.35 8.72 4.46
C GLY A 147 -14.53 7.51 3.57
N LEU A 148 -13.51 6.67 3.43
CA LEU A 148 -13.55 5.42 2.66
C LEU A 148 -13.26 4.23 3.58
N GLU A 149 -13.81 3.09 3.23
CA GLU A 149 -13.59 1.80 3.87
C GLU A 149 -13.00 0.82 2.85
N ILE A 150 -12.17 -0.11 3.33
CA ILE A 150 -11.58 -1.17 2.51
C ILE A 150 -12.19 -2.50 2.89
N GLY A 151 -12.82 -3.16 1.93
CA GLY A 151 -13.26 -4.55 2.04
C GLY A 151 -12.30 -5.52 1.39
N GLN A 152 -12.06 -6.65 2.04
CA GLN A 152 -11.29 -7.75 1.45
C GLN A 152 -12.20 -8.97 1.30
N TYR A 153 -12.31 -9.47 0.08
CA TYR A 153 -13.25 -10.51 -0.32
C TYR A 153 -12.49 -11.69 -0.96
N PRO A 154 -12.21 -12.75 -0.18
CA PRO A 154 -11.56 -13.93 -0.73
C PRO A 154 -12.51 -14.75 -1.60
N LEU A 155 -12.12 -15.06 -2.82
CA LEU A 155 -12.88 -15.87 -3.78
C LEU A 155 -12.66 -17.36 -3.53
N LEU A 156 -13.28 -17.88 -2.48
CA LEU A 156 -13.16 -19.29 -2.13
C LEU A 156 -14.31 -20.11 -2.74
N PRO A 157 -14.03 -21.32 -3.29
CA PRO A 157 -15.04 -22.17 -3.92
C PRO A 157 -16.23 -22.57 -3.02
N GLU A 158 -16.02 -22.56 -1.69
CA GLU A 158 -17.01 -22.89 -0.68
C GLU A 158 -17.84 -21.69 -0.20
N THR A 159 -17.56 -20.48 -0.67
CA THR A 159 -18.28 -19.25 -0.27
C THR A 159 -19.32 -18.83 -1.32
N ALA A 160 -20.17 -17.87 -0.96
CA ALA A 160 -21.08 -17.23 -1.91
C ALA A 160 -20.34 -16.62 -3.11
N LEU A 161 -19.12 -16.13 -2.89
CA LEU A 161 -18.30 -15.46 -3.90
C LEU A 161 -17.78 -16.40 -5.01
N ARG A 162 -17.98 -17.71 -4.88
CA ARG A 162 -17.64 -18.67 -5.96
C ARG A 162 -18.29 -18.32 -7.29
N SER A 163 -19.45 -17.63 -7.27
CA SER A 163 -20.15 -17.19 -8.49
C SER A 163 -19.36 -16.19 -9.32
N LEU A 164 -18.35 -15.53 -8.72
CA LEU A 164 -17.48 -14.57 -9.37
C LEU A 164 -16.29 -15.25 -10.06
N ILE A 165 -15.94 -16.48 -9.68
CA ILE A 165 -14.80 -17.22 -10.27
C ILE A 165 -15.08 -17.50 -11.75
N GLY A 166 -14.12 -17.13 -12.60
CA GLY A 166 -14.22 -17.23 -14.06
C GLY A 166 -14.88 -16.04 -14.74
N LYS A 167 -15.38 -15.05 -14.00
CA LYS A 167 -15.88 -13.80 -14.55
C LYS A 167 -14.77 -12.77 -14.68
N ARG A 168 -15.00 -11.76 -15.51
CA ARG A 168 -14.08 -10.62 -15.63
C ARG A 168 -14.49 -9.51 -14.67
N VAL A 169 -13.54 -8.72 -14.23
CA VAL A 169 -13.79 -7.55 -13.38
C VAL A 169 -14.82 -6.62 -14.01
N GLY A 170 -14.74 -6.39 -15.34
CA GLY A 170 -15.66 -5.53 -16.07
C GLY A 170 -17.09 -6.04 -16.20
N ASP A 171 -17.33 -7.33 -15.89
CA ASP A 171 -18.67 -7.93 -15.91
C ASP A 171 -19.41 -7.73 -14.57
N LEU A 172 -18.69 -7.25 -13.52
CA LEU A 172 -19.29 -7.03 -12.21
C LEU A 172 -20.03 -5.69 -12.18
N THR A 173 -21.28 -5.73 -11.71
CA THR A 173 -22.12 -4.54 -11.53
C THR A 173 -22.06 -4.10 -10.08
N LEU A 174 -21.11 -3.22 -9.76
CA LEU A 174 -20.98 -2.60 -8.45
C LEU A 174 -21.74 -1.28 -8.40
N ASP A 175 -22.14 -0.86 -7.20
CA ASP A 175 -22.63 0.50 -6.99
C ASP A 175 -21.57 1.51 -7.44
N LYS A 176 -22.04 2.67 -7.93
CA LYS A 176 -21.19 3.69 -8.57
C LYS A 176 -20.03 4.21 -7.71
N ASP A 177 -20.17 4.13 -6.38
CA ASP A 177 -19.20 4.62 -5.42
C ASP A 177 -18.26 3.52 -4.90
N LEU A 178 -18.45 2.27 -5.40
CA LEU A 178 -17.61 1.11 -5.08
C LEU A 178 -16.62 0.82 -6.22
N HIS A 179 -15.37 0.57 -5.86
CA HIS A 179 -14.31 0.29 -6.83
C HIS A 179 -13.51 -0.94 -6.41
N ILE A 180 -13.32 -1.89 -7.34
CA ILE A 180 -12.32 -2.94 -7.18
C ILE A 180 -10.96 -2.30 -7.43
N GLU A 181 -10.18 -2.14 -6.40
CA GLU A 181 -8.89 -1.46 -6.47
C GLU A 181 -7.76 -2.40 -6.84
N ALA A 182 -7.81 -3.63 -6.32
CA ALA A 182 -6.76 -4.62 -6.54
C ALA A 182 -7.30 -6.05 -6.42
N ILE A 183 -6.57 -6.96 -7.04
CA ILE A 183 -6.74 -8.41 -6.91
C ILE A 183 -5.41 -8.96 -6.38
N ARG A 184 -5.44 -9.61 -5.23
CA ARG A 184 -4.28 -10.36 -4.73
C ARG A 184 -4.43 -11.80 -5.20
N ARG A 185 -3.47 -12.25 -6.00
CA ARG A 185 -3.35 -13.61 -6.51
C ARG A 185 -2.01 -14.17 -6.09
N ASP A 186 -2.02 -15.18 -5.24
CA ASP A 186 -0.82 -15.66 -4.56
C ASP A 186 -0.11 -14.50 -3.82
N GLU A 187 1.15 -14.24 -4.14
CA GLU A 187 1.93 -13.12 -3.56
C GLU A 187 1.89 -11.85 -4.41
N ARG A 188 1.18 -11.86 -5.54
CA ARG A 188 1.10 -10.72 -6.47
C ARG A 188 -0.13 -9.88 -6.22
N VAL A 189 0.04 -8.57 -6.35
CA VAL A 189 -1.08 -7.63 -6.38
C VAL A 189 -1.26 -7.16 -7.82
N LEU A 190 -2.36 -7.58 -8.42
CA LEU A 190 -2.76 -7.21 -9.77
C LEU A 190 -3.66 -5.97 -9.72
N ARG A 191 -3.55 -5.14 -10.74
CA ARG A 191 -4.54 -4.10 -10.97
C ARG A 191 -5.86 -4.75 -11.41
N ALA A 192 -6.97 -4.19 -10.94
CA ALA A 192 -8.30 -4.66 -11.32
C ALA A 192 -8.72 -4.05 -12.68
N ASP A 193 -8.05 -4.47 -13.76
CA ASP A 193 -8.44 -4.07 -15.11
C ASP A 193 -9.72 -4.79 -15.54
N PRO A 194 -10.59 -4.16 -16.36
CA PRO A 194 -11.88 -4.75 -16.76
C PRO A 194 -11.78 -6.13 -17.40
N ASP A 195 -10.69 -6.39 -18.11
CA ASP A 195 -10.44 -7.69 -18.78
C ASP A 195 -9.83 -8.76 -17.87
N THR A 196 -9.50 -8.41 -16.62
CA THR A 196 -8.90 -9.35 -15.67
C THR A 196 -9.93 -10.41 -15.27
N GLU A 197 -9.61 -11.68 -15.54
CA GLU A 197 -10.41 -12.82 -15.10
C GLU A 197 -10.15 -13.12 -13.62
N LEU A 198 -11.22 -13.33 -12.86
CA LEU A 198 -11.18 -13.67 -11.44
C LEU A 198 -11.00 -15.19 -11.28
N LEU A 199 -10.02 -15.60 -10.51
CA LEU A 199 -9.70 -17.00 -10.26
C LEU A 199 -10.03 -17.42 -8.82
N ALA A 200 -10.10 -18.74 -8.60
CA ALA A 200 -10.17 -19.27 -7.24
C ALA A 200 -8.94 -18.81 -6.44
N ASP A 201 -9.13 -18.58 -5.16
CA ASP A 201 -8.14 -18.10 -4.20
C ASP A 201 -7.66 -16.64 -4.42
N ASP A 202 -8.21 -15.94 -5.42
CA ASP A 202 -8.02 -14.49 -5.51
C ASP A 202 -8.64 -13.78 -4.30
N GLN A 203 -8.02 -12.70 -3.86
CA GLN A 203 -8.58 -11.79 -2.86
C GLN A 203 -8.85 -10.44 -3.52
N LEU A 204 -10.14 -10.06 -3.61
CA LEU A 204 -10.51 -8.74 -4.09
C LEU A 204 -10.33 -7.70 -2.97
N THR A 205 -9.79 -6.55 -3.33
CA THR A 205 -9.78 -5.35 -2.48
C THR A 205 -10.77 -4.35 -3.08
N ILE A 206 -11.86 -4.08 -2.38
CA ILE A 206 -12.90 -3.12 -2.78
C ILE A 206 -12.82 -1.92 -1.86
N ILE A 207 -12.94 -0.72 -2.43
CA ILE A 207 -13.01 0.56 -1.71
C ILE A 207 -14.38 1.15 -1.95
N GLY A 208 -14.96 1.69 -0.88
CA GLY A 208 -16.24 2.40 -0.93
C GLY A 208 -16.42 3.33 0.26
N PRO A 209 -17.50 4.13 0.28
CA PRO A 209 -17.85 4.94 1.42
C PRO A 209 -18.04 4.09 2.69
N ILE A 210 -17.75 4.67 3.86
CA ILE A 210 -17.88 3.98 5.14
C ILE A 210 -19.33 3.50 5.33
N GLY A 211 -19.48 2.20 5.61
CA GLY A 211 -20.78 1.55 5.82
C GLY A 211 -21.54 1.19 4.55
N GLU A 212 -20.95 1.39 3.37
CA GLU A 212 -21.57 1.06 2.07
C GLU A 212 -20.90 -0.15 1.37
N LEU A 213 -19.90 -0.78 2.00
CA LEU A 213 -19.30 -1.98 1.43
C LEU A 213 -20.29 -3.14 1.42
N PRO A 214 -20.42 -3.87 0.29
CA PRO A 214 -21.37 -4.96 0.15
C PRO A 214 -20.98 -6.14 1.05
N GLY A 215 -21.96 -6.85 1.58
CA GLY A 215 -21.75 -8.18 2.11
C GLY A 215 -21.34 -9.17 1.02
N SER A 216 -20.74 -10.33 1.41
CA SER A 216 -20.32 -11.34 0.44
C SER A 216 -21.48 -11.85 -0.45
N ASP A 217 -22.69 -11.95 0.09
CA ASP A 217 -23.88 -12.39 -0.65
C ASP A 217 -24.34 -11.31 -1.65
N GLU A 218 -24.25 -10.03 -1.29
CA GLU A 218 -24.57 -8.91 -2.18
C GLU A 218 -23.57 -8.82 -3.32
N LEU A 219 -22.29 -8.93 -3.01
CA LEU A 219 -21.23 -8.94 -4.02
C LEU A 219 -21.36 -10.15 -4.97
N ALA A 220 -21.73 -11.32 -4.45
CA ALA A 220 -21.95 -12.52 -5.26
C ALA A 220 -23.09 -12.35 -6.28
N ASN A 221 -24.07 -11.50 -5.98
CA ASN A 221 -25.22 -11.20 -6.86
C ASN A 221 -24.98 -10.02 -7.81
N SER A 222 -23.83 -9.33 -7.72
CA SER A 222 -23.48 -8.19 -8.58
C SER A 222 -23.00 -8.59 -9.98
N ALA A 223 -22.98 -9.87 -10.28
CA ALA A 223 -22.39 -10.43 -11.50
C ALA A 223 -23.38 -11.19 -12.36
#